data_2d15659fb8772f9091b590e6ef42deed
#
_entry.id   2d15659fb8772f9091b590e6ef42deed
#
_cell.length_a   1.000
_cell.length_b   1.000
_cell.length_c   1.000
_cell.angle_alpha   90.00
_cell.angle_beta   90.00
_cell.angle_gamma   90.00
#
_symmetry.space_group_name_H-M   'P 1'
#
loop_
_entity.id
_entity.type
_entity.pdbx_description
1 polymer ?
#
loop_
_entity_poly.entity_id
_entity_poly.type
_entity_poly.pdbx_seq_one_letter_code
_entity_poly.pdbx_strand_id
1 'polypeptide(L)'
;MRARKKGGTTLTNQQNQSNEMYHVDSAKYNHGAHEVMDMHETLSTVIGGLDQCVLLRDQIQDPELRNMMDRQYQFCVDEYNTLVECFKTGRDPSQPTGHYEMTENNKFTYGIKPGQPKKPITQASELNDKMISGYLLSSHKATATAKLAASLETTNPVVRRVLADSIPNCIEMAYEVSIYQNRKGYYQVPQLSSQDTVTITNCYDTTSSQLQ
;
A
#
# COMPACT_ATOMS: atom_id res chain seq x y z
N MET A 1 9.87 -52.07 54.94
CA MET A 1 8.90 -51.75 53.91
C MET A 1 8.66 -50.25 53.84
N ARG A 2 9.25 -49.56 52.88
CA ARG A 2 9.07 -48.06 52.66
C ARG A 2 8.34 -47.88 51.34
N ALA A 3 7.13 -47.32 51.40
CA ALA A 3 6.33 -46.97 50.24
C ALA A 3 6.83 -45.65 49.63
N ARG A 4 7.15 -45.65 48.34
CA ARG A 4 7.46 -44.45 47.53
C ARG A 4 6.13 -43.82 47.09
N LYS A 5 5.90 -42.56 47.48
CA LYS A 5 4.91 -41.69 46.86
C LYS A 5 5.45 -41.15 45.55
N LYS A 6 4.76 -41.43 44.43
CA LYS A 6 5.00 -40.78 43.11
C LYS A 6 4.38 -39.38 43.13
N GLY A 7 5.18 -38.38 42.85
CA GLY A 7 4.71 -37.07 42.52
C GLY A 7 4.25 -37.04 41.05
N GLY A 8 3.03 -36.73 40.84
CA GLY A 8 2.46 -36.39 39.54
C GLY A 8 1.49 -35.26 39.79
N THR A 9 1.82 -34.08 39.34
CA THR A 9 0.87 -33.00 39.04
C THR A 9 1.63 -31.72 38.86
N THR A 10 1.84 -31.29 37.62
CA THR A 10 2.04 -29.84 37.32
C THR A 10 1.98 -29.50 35.82
N LEU A 11 1.51 -30.40 34.93
CA LEU A 11 1.43 -30.09 33.51
C LEU A 11 0.03 -29.67 33.01
N THR A 12 -1.01 -29.87 33.80
CA THR A 12 -2.40 -29.61 33.41
C THR A 12 -2.84 -28.14 33.58
N ASN A 13 -2.18 -27.36 34.43
CA ASN A 13 -2.60 -25.97 34.68
C ASN A 13 -2.02 -24.93 33.70
N GLN A 14 -0.92 -25.24 33.00
CA GLN A 14 -0.36 -24.31 32.00
C GLN A 14 -1.09 -24.40 30.67
N GLN A 15 -1.65 -25.55 30.30
CA GLN A 15 -2.44 -25.69 29.07
C GLN A 15 -3.83 -25.03 29.19
N ASN A 16 -4.42 -24.97 30.38
CA ASN A 16 -5.71 -24.33 30.58
C ASN A 16 -5.61 -22.77 30.63
N GLN A 17 -4.50 -22.22 31.10
CA GLN A 17 -4.31 -20.76 31.09
C GLN A 17 -4.01 -20.20 29.69
N SER A 18 -3.39 -20.98 28.79
CA SER A 18 -3.19 -20.58 27.40
C SER A 18 -4.48 -20.63 26.57
N ASN A 19 -5.43 -21.49 26.91
CA ASN A 19 -6.72 -21.56 26.22
C ASN A 19 -7.72 -20.49 26.65
N GLU A 20 -7.66 -19.96 27.87
CA GLU A 20 -8.56 -18.87 28.30
C GLU A 20 -8.18 -17.50 27.66
N MET A 21 -6.93 -17.33 27.24
CA MET A 21 -6.50 -16.06 26.64
C MET A 21 -6.91 -15.90 25.16
N TYR A 22 -7.44 -16.94 24.52
CA TYR A 22 -7.85 -16.95 23.10
C TYR A 22 -9.32 -17.32 22.87
N HIS A 23 -10.16 -17.28 23.90
CA HIS A 23 -11.62 -17.31 23.70
C HIS A 23 -12.09 -15.97 23.14
N VAL A 24 -11.62 -15.65 21.94
CA VAL A 24 -12.22 -14.60 21.13
C VAL A 24 -13.56 -15.15 20.67
N ASP A 25 -14.63 -14.44 21.00
CA ASP A 25 -15.97 -14.77 20.55
C ASP A 25 -16.00 -14.85 19.02
N SER A 26 -15.84 -16.07 18.48
CA SER A 26 -15.73 -16.35 17.04
C SER A 26 -16.95 -15.87 16.24
N ALA A 27 -18.06 -15.53 16.93
CA ALA A 27 -19.24 -14.93 16.31
C ALA A 27 -19.02 -13.46 15.88
N LYS A 28 -17.94 -12.80 16.32
CA LYS A 28 -17.65 -11.40 15.97
C LYS A 28 -16.79 -11.22 14.73
N TYR A 29 -16.09 -12.28 14.29
CA TYR A 29 -15.16 -12.19 13.16
C TYR A 29 -15.63 -13.08 12.02
N ASN A 30 -16.28 -12.47 11.04
CA ASN A 30 -16.70 -13.13 9.79
C ASN A 30 -15.66 -12.90 8.67
N HIS A 31 -14.40 -13.23 8.96
CA HIS A 31 -13.29 -13.14 8.03
C HIS A 31 -12.84 -14.52 7.56
N GLY A 32 -12.62 -14.68 6.26
CA GLY A 32 -11.95 -15.85 5.71
C GLY A 32 -10.46 -15.89 6.08
N ALA A 33 -9.85 -17.10 6.10
CA ALA A 33 -8.45 -17.23 6.44
C ALA A 33 -7.51 -16.49 5.49
N HIS A 34 -7.76 -16.54 4.16
CA HIS A 34 -7.03 -15.77 3.16
C HIS A 34 -7.13 -14.27 3.42
N GLU A 35 -8.35 -13.77 3.65
CA GLU A 35 -8.59 -12.37 3.98
C GLU A 35 -7.74 -11.90 5.16
N VAL A 36 -7.66 -12.69 6.24
CA VAL A 36 -6.87 -12.33 7.43
C VAL A 36 -5.38 -12.23 7.09
N MET A 37 -4.85 -13.17 6.31
CA MET A 37 -3.44 -13.16 5.92
C MET A 37 -3.12 -12.02 4.94
N ASP A 38 -3.97 -11.81 3.95
CA ASP A 38 -3.78 -10.73 2.96
C ASP A 38 -3.92 -9.35 3.60
N MET A 39 -4.84 -9.19 4.55
CA MET A 39 -4.95 -7.96 5.34
C MET A 39 -3.73 -7.73 6.22
N HIS A 40 -3.18 -8.78 6.84
CA HIS A 40 -1.95 -8.70 7.62
C HIS A 40 -0.78 -8.19 6.77
N GLU A 41 -0.58 -8.75 5.58
CA GLU A 41 0.48 -8.34 4.65
C GLU A 41 0.23 -6.93 4.09
N THR A 42 -1.02 -6.61 3.77
CA THR A 42 -1.39 -5.26 3.31
C THR A 42 -1.10 -4.20 4.37
N LEU A 43 -1.54 -4.40 5.60
CA LEU A 43 -1.27 -3.47 6.70
C LEU A 43 0.23 -3.36 7.01
N SER A 44 0.98 -4.46 6.93
CA SER A 44 2.44 -4.44 7.06
C SER A 44 3.11 -3.63 5.96
N THR A 45 2.61 -3.72 4.73
CA THR A 45 3.09 -2.92 3.58
C THR A 45 2.81 -1.43 3.80
N VAL A 46 1.62 -1.07 4.29
CA VAL A 46 1.25 0.33 4.61
C VAL A 46 2.15 0.88 5.71
N ILE A 47 2.36 0.12 6.80
CA ILE A 47 3.26 0.50 7.91
C ILE A 47 4.67 0.75 7.36
N GLY A 48 5.21 -0.18 6.56
CA GLY A 48 6.54 -0.01 5.96
C GLY A 48 6.68 1.27 5.13
N GLY A 49 5.63 1.65 4.40
CA GLY A 49 5.60 2.92 3.66
C GLY A 49 5.56 4.15 4.57
N LEU A 50 4.76 4.11 5.63
CA LEU A 50 4.68 5.17 6.64
C LEU A 50 6.00 5.34 7.39
N ASP A 51 6.62 4.25 7.80
CA ASP A 51 7.93 4.26 8.48
C ASP A 51 9.01 4.86 7.58
N GLN A 52 9.01 4.52 6.28
CA GLN A 52 9.93 5.12 5.31
C GLN A 52 9.75 6.64 5.21
N CYS A 53 8.52 7.15 5.22
CA CYS A 53 8.28 8.59 5.21
C CYS A 53 8.91 9.26 6.45
N VAL A 54 8.72 8.69 7.64
CA VAL A 54 9.32 9.21 8.89
C VAL A 54 10.85 9.21 8.82
N LEU A 55 11.45 8.10 8.38
CA LEU A 55 12.91 7.93 8.31
C LEU A 55 13.58 8.85 7.27
N LEU A 56 12.90 9.13 6.16
CA LEU A 56 13.47 9.86 5.03
C LEU A 56 13.14 11.34 5.01
N ARG A 57 12.11 11.77 5.75
CA ARG A 57 11.59 13.14 5.72
C ARG A 57 12.66 14.20 5.91
N ASP A 58 13.51 14.03 6.91
CA ASP A 58 14.53 15.03 7.26
C ASP A 58 15.72 15.05 6.28
N GLN A 59 15.82 14.05 5.41
CA GLN A 59 16.84 13.97 4.36
C GLN A 59 16.41 14.69 3.06
N ILE A 60 15.13 15.09 2.94
CA ILE A 60 14.62 15.79 1.76
C ILE A 60 15.13 17.22 1.74
N GLN A 61 15.75 17.62 0.63
CA GLN A 61 16.25 18.97 0.40
C GLN A 61 15.22 19.85 -0.31
N ASP A 62 14.41 19.27 -1.21
CA ASP A 62 13.38 19.98 -1.95
C ASP A 62 12.13 20.19 -1.09
N PRO A 63 11.77 21.43 -0.74
CA PRO A 63 10.59 21.71 0.08
C PRO A 63 9.28 21.26 -0.58
N GLU A 64 9.22 21.20 -1.91
CA GLU A 64 8.06 20.71 -2.63
C GLU A 64 7.85 19.20 -2.40
N LEU A 65 8.91 18.40 -2.52
CA LEU A 65 8.85 16.96 -2.22
C LEU A 65 8.50 16.72 -0.75
N ARG A 66 9.06 17.53 0.16
CA ARG A 66 8.75 17.42 1.59
C ARG A 66 7.28 17.69 1.88
N ASN A 67 6.72 18.77 1.34
CA ASN A 67 5.31 19.10 1.50
C ASN A 67 4.39 18.04 0.90
N MET A 68 4.74 17.47 -0.26
CA MET A 68 4.01 16.37 -0.88
C MET A 68 4.03 15.14 0.02
N MET A 69 5.18 14.71 0.50
CA MET A 69 5.32 13.57 1.41
C MET A 69 4.52 13.78 2.70
N ASP A 70 4.56 14.97 3.30
CA ASP A 70 3.82 15.29 4.52
C ASP A 70 2.30 15.16 4.34
N ARG A 71 1.75 15.66 3.22
CA ARG A 71 0.32 15.51 2.90
C ARG A 71 -0.06 14.05 2.67
N GLN A 72 0.73 13.34 1.87
CA GLN A 72 0.49 11.93 1.58
C GLN A 72 0.63 11.06 2.83
N TYR A 73 1.60 11.33 3.67
CA TYR A 73 1.77 10.65 4.96
C TYR A 73 0.53 10.80 5.85
N GLN A 74 0.06 12.03 6.06
CA GLN A 74 -1.13 12.27 6.88
C GLN A 74 -2.35 11.55 6.34
N PHE A 75 -2.59 11.63 5.03
CA PHE A 75 -3.68 10.92 4.37
C PHE A 75 -3.58 9.40 4.55
N CYS A 76 -2.38 8.84 4.37
CA CYS A 76 -2.14 7.40 4.55
C CYS A 76 -2.33 6.94 6.00
N VAL A 77 -2.02 7.77 7.01
CA VAL A 77 -2.30 7.46 8.41
C VAL A 77 -3.80 7.37 8.67
N ASP A 78 -4.58 8.33 8.15
CA ASP A 78 -6.04 8.33 8.31
C ASP A 78 -6.68 7.11 7.60
N GLU A 79 -6.22 6.79 6.39
CA GLU A 79 -6.66 5.61 5.65
C GLU A 79 -6.26 4.30 6.34
N TYR A 80 -5.05 4.22 6.89
CA TYR A 80 -4.59 3.08 7.70
C TYR A 80 -5.51 2.85 8.89
N ASN A 81 -5.88 3.90 9.63
CA ASN A 81 -6.78 3.80 10.76
C ASN A 81 -8.17 3.28 10.33
N THR A 82 -8.69 3.75 9.21
CA THR A 82 -9.95 3.29 8.61
C THR A 82 -9.89 1.79 8.27
N LEU A 83 -8.78 1.34 7.63
CA LEU A 83 -8.56 -0.07 7.31
C LEU A 83 -8.47 -0.95 8.57
N VAL A 84 -7.73 -0.50 9.58
CA VAL A 84 -7.60 -1.22 10.86
C VAL A 84 -8.94 -1.35 11.57
N GLU A 85 -9.74 -0.28 11.60
CA GLU A 85 -11.06 -0.29 12.24
C GLU A 85 -12.00 -1.29 11.57
N CYS A 86 -12.15 -1.23 10.24
CA CYS A 86 -13.03 -2.15 9.52
C CYS A 86 -12.54 -3.60 9.59
N PHE A 87 -11.24 -3.85 9.55
CA PHE A 87 -10.67 -5.18 9.69
C PHE A 87 -10.90 -5.77 11.08
N LYS A 88 -10.70 -4.99 12.15
CA LYS A 88 -10.96 -5.44 13.52
C LYS A 88 -12.42 -5.70 13.83
N THR A 89 -13.33 -4.95 13.23
CA THR A 89 -14.76 -4.99 13.57
C THR A 89 -15.60 -5.77 12.56
N GLY A 90 -15.12 -5.95 11.32
CA GLY A 90 -15.90 -6.47 10.21
C GLY A 90 -17.10 -5.58 9.82
N ARG A 91 -17.13 -4.31 10.27
CA ARG A 91 -18.22 -3.36 10.11
C ARG A 91 -17.73 -2.08 9.45
N ASP A 92 -18.68 -1.23 9.05
CA ASP A 92 -18.38 0.11 8.54
C ASP A 92 -17.52 0.88 9.54
N PRO A 93 -16.42 1.47 9.09
CA PRO A 93 -15.57 2.30 9.93
C PRO A 93 -16.29 3.59 10.33
N SER A 94 -15.87 4.18 11.45
CA SER A 94 -16.42 5.43 11.96
C SER A 94 -16.20 6.63 11.03
N GLN A 95 -15.14 6.57 10.21
CA GLN A 95 -14.85 7.54 9.16
C GLN A 95 -14.91 6.84 7.80
N PRO A 96 -15.54 7.45 6.79
CA PRO A 96 -15.56 6.90 5.44
C PRO A 96 -14.16 6.92 4.82
N THR A 97 -13.95 6.09 3.80
CA THR A 97 -12.74 6.16 2.96
C THR A 97 -12.67 7.56 2.32
N GLY A 98 -11.59 8.28 2.59
CA GLY A 98 -11.34 9.59 2.00
C GLY A 98 -10.97 9.49 0.51
N HIS A 99 -10.92 10.64 -0.16
CA HIS A 99 -10.38 10.78 -1.51
C HIS A 99 -9.16 11.68 -1.47
N TYR A 100 -8.03 11.16 -1.97
CA TYR A 100 -6.83 11.96 -2.11
C TYR A 100 -6.93 12.83 -3.36
N GLU A 101 -6.69 14.12 -3.19
CA GLU A 101 -6.60 15.06 -4.29
C GLU A 101 -5.16 15.56 -4.41
N MET A 102 -4.52 15.29 -5.55
CA MET A 102 -3.17 15.78 -5.82
C MET A 102 -3.18 17.30 -6.06
N THR A 103 -2.04 17.94 -5.83
CA THR A 103 -1.85 19.37 -6.10
C THR A 103 -1.11 19.65 -7.41
N GLU A 104 -0.55 18.61 -8.04
CA GLU A 104 0.14 18.71 -9.33
C GLU A 104 -0.85 18.84 -10.50
N ASN A 105 -0.37 19.46 -11.58
CA ASN A 105 -1.12 19.46 -12.84
C ASN A 105 -0.82 18.19 -13.64
N ASN A 106 -1.76 17.76 -14.50
CA ASN A 106 -1.67 16.52 -15.30
C ASN A 106 -0.72 16.64 -16.52
N LYS A 107 0.48 17.23 -16.35
CA LYS A 107 1.42 17.46 -17.45
C LYS A 107 2.65 16.60 -17.34
N PHE A 108 2.85 15.74 -18.35
CA PHE A 108 4.08 14.99 -18.54
C PHE A 108 4.91 15.58 -19.70
N THR A 109 6.22 15.56 -19.51
CA THR A 109 7.20 15.77 -20.58
C THR A 109 7.63 14.42 -21.10
N TYR A 110 7.49 14.22 -22.40
CA TYR A 110 7.89 13.00 -23.09
C TYR A 110 9.30 13.11 -23.65
N GLY A 111 9.92 11.95 -23.87
CA GLY A 111 11.25 11.82 -24.44
C GLY A 111 12.27 11.32 -23.44
N ILE A 112 13.35 10.73 -23.97
CA ILE A 112 14.47 10.20 -23.18
C ILE A 112 15.71 11.02 -23.51
N LYS A 113 16.38 11.50 -22.46
CA LYS A 113 17.68 12.15 -22.56
C LYS A 113 18.75 11.20 -22.07
N PRO A 114 19.93 11.15 -22.70
CA PRO A 114 21.06 10.40 -22.19
C PRO A 114 21.40 10.82 -20.75
N GLY A 115 21.81 9.84 -19.95
CA GLY A 115 22.17 10.07 -18.55
C GLY A 115 23.21 9.06 -18.10
N GLN A 116 23.72 9.23 -16.88
CA GLN A 116 24.62 8.26 -16.28
C GLN A 116 23.88 6.95 -15.93
N PRO A 117 24.56 5.78 -16.06
CA PRO A 117 24.00 4.52 -15.62
C PRO A 117 23.56 4.56 -14.16
N LYS A 118 22.38 4.00 -13.89
CA LYS A 118 21.87 3.86 -12.51
C LYS A 118 22.62 2.75 -11.80
N LYS A 119 23.00 3.00 -10.55
CA LYS A 119 23.62 1.99 -9.67
C LYS A 119 23.06 2.14 -8.26
N PRO A 120 23.07 1.06 -7.43
CA PRO A 120 22.75 1.17 -6.01
C PRO A 120 23.73 2.11 -5.30
N ILE A 121 23.25 2.75 -4.23
CA ILE A 121 24.12 3.50 -3.31
C ILE A 121 24.88 2.53 -2.42
N THR A 122 26.04 2.95 -1.92
CA THR A 122 26.90 2.16 -1.02
C THR A 122 26.99 2.76 0.38
N GLN A 123 26.49 3.99 0.54
CA GLN A 123 26.49 4.69 1.82
C GLN A 123 25.29 5.67 1.90
N ALA A 124 24.80 5.88 3.12
CA ALA A 124 23.63 6.72 3.36
C ALA A 124 23.80 8.18 2.91
N SER A 125 25.03 8.69 2.90
CA SER A 125 25.35 10.06 2.45
C SER A 125 25.09 10.32 0.95
N GLU A 126 24.89 9.26 0.15
CA GLU A 126 24.53 9.37 -1.26
C GLU A 126 23.01 9.57 -1.49
N LEU A 127 22.19 9.48 -0.41
CA LEU A 127 20.75 9.67 -0.48
C LEU A 127 20.42 11.08 -0.96
N ASN A 128 19.41 11.19 -1.83
CA ASN A 128 18.97 12.46 -2.41
C ASN A 128 17.49 12.40 -2.81
N ASP A 129 16.91 13.55 -3.17
CA ASP A 129 15.48 13.68 -3.47
C ASP A 129 15.00 12.76 -4.61
N LYS A 130 15.87 12.48 -5.61
CA LYS A 130 15.54 11.53 -6.67
C LYS A 130 15.28 10.12 -6.11
N MET A 131 16.11 9.69 -5.18
CA MET A 131 15.98 8.36 -4.55
C MET A 131 14.78 8.33 -3.61
N ILE A 132 14.64 9.38 -2.77
CA ILE A 132 13.54 9.47 -1.80
C ILE A 132 12.18 9.49 -2.53
N SER A 133 12.04 10.31 -3.56
CA SER A 133 10.82 10.31 -4.38
C SER A 133 10.60 8.97 -5.09
N GLY A 134 11.68 8.26 -5.45
CA GLY A 134 11.60 6.90 -6.00
C GLY A 134 11.07 5.88 -5.01
N TYR A 135 11.49 5.96 -3.74
CA TYR A 135 10.97 5.10 -2.68
C TYR A 135 9.49 5.39 -2.40
N LEU A 136 9.12 6.66 -2.32
CA LEU A 136 7.72 7.08 -2.14
C LEU A 136 6.83 6.55 -3.27
N LEU A 137 7.23 6.73 -4.52
CA LEU A 137 6.52 6.19 -5.69
C LEU A 137 6.38 4.67 -5.63
N SER A 138 7.46 3.98 -5.27
CA SER A 138 7.46 2.51 -5.18
C SER A 138 6.55 2.01 -4.06
N SER A 139 6.53 2.71 -2.91
CA SER A 139 5.66 2.40 -1.78
C SER A 139 4.18 2.50 -2.18
N HIS A 140 3.75 3.58 -2.84
CA HIS A 140 2.36 3.70 -3.29
C HIS A 140 1.97 2.61 -4.30
N LYS A 141 2.86 2.27 -5.24
CA LYS A 141 2.62 1.18 -6.19
C LYS A 141 2.49 -0.18 -5.49
N ALA A 142 3.36 -0.45 -4.53
CA ALA A 142 3.32 -1.69 -3.76
C ALA A 142 2.02 -1.77 -2.93
N THR A 143 1.66 -0.69 -2.25
CA THR A 143 0.42 -0.60 -1.45
C THR A 143 -0.82 -0.79 -2.31
N ALA A 144 -0.90 -0.16 -3.50
CA ALA A 144 -2.02 -0.36 -4.43
C ALA A 144 -2.14 -1.82 -4.85
N THR A 145 -1.02 -2.48 -5.16
CA THR A 145 -0.99 -3.90 -5.55
C THR A 145 -1.41 -4.81 -4.41
N ALA A 146 -0.93 -4.58 -3.18
CA ALA A 146 -1.31 -5.35 -2.00
C ALA A 146 -2.80 -5.21 -1.70
N LYS A 147 -3.34 -3.98 -1.71
CA LYS A 147 -4.77 -3.72 -1.52
C LYS A 147 -5.64 -4.39 -2.59
N LEU A 148 -5.19 -4.36 -3.85
CA LEU A 148 -5.91 -5.03 -4.94
C LEU A 148 -5.95 -6.54 -4.71
N ALA A 149 -4.82 -7.17 -4.43
CA ALA A 149 -4.74 -8.60 -4.16
C ALA A 149 -5.66 -8.98 -2.99
N ALA A 150 -5.54 -8.29 -1.86
CA ALA A 150 -6.38 -8.51 -0.68
C ALA A 150 -7.88 -8.34 -0.99
N SER A 151 -8.27 -7.33 -1.78
CA SER A 151 -9.67 -7.07 -2.09
C SER A 151 -10.34 -8.19 -2.91
N LEU A 152 -9.56 -8.94 -3.69
CA LEU A 152 -10.05 -10.06 -4.51
C LEU A 152 -10.29 -11.34 -3.67
N GLU A 153 -9.59 -11.49 -2.55
CA GLU A 153 -9.71 -12.63 -1.64
C GLU A 153 -10.60 -12.34 -0.41
N THR A 154 -10.96 -11.08 -0.19
CA THR A 154 -11.74 -10.65 0.97
C THR A 154 -13.19 -11.11 0.89
N THR A 155 -13.63 -11.86 1.91
CA THR A 155 -15.00 -12.40 2.04
C THR A 155 -15.93 -11.44 2.76
N ASN A 156 -15.43 -10.61 3.66
CA ASN A 156 -16.22 -9.59 4.34
C ASN A 156 -16.53 -8.42 3.37
N PRO A 157 -17.82 -8.10 3.11
CA PRO A 157 -18.20 -7.12 2.10
C PRO A 157 -17.77 -5.70 2.46
N VAL A 158 -17.66 -5.36 3.75
CA VAL A 158 -17.23 -4.04 4.21
C VAL A 158 -15.73 -3.88 4.00
N VAL A 159 -14.93 -4.84 4.48
CA VAL A 159 -13.47 -4.82 4.31
C VAL A 159 -13.10 -4.77 2.84
N ARG A 160 -13.77 -5.60 2.00
CA ARG A 160 -13.59 -5.59 0.54
C ARG A 160 -13.85 -4.22 -0.07
N ARG A 161 -14.96 -3.56 0.31
CA ARG A 161 -15.29 -2.22 -0.19
C ARG A 161 -14.24 -1.20 0.24
N VAL A 162 -13.87 -1.15 1.52
CA VAL A 162 -12.88 -0.18 2.03
C VAL A 162 -11.53 -0.36 1.35
N LEU A 163 -11.09 -1.60 1.13
CA LEU A 163 -9.88 -1.89 0.34
C LEU A 163 -10.01 -1.35 -1.08
N ALA A 164 -11.10 -1.70 -1.79
CA ALA A 164 -11.32 -1.30 -3.17
C ALA A 164 -11.40 0.23 -3.31
N ASP A 165 -12.11 0.91 -2.42
CA ASP A 165 -12.29 2.36 -2.43
C ASP A 165 -10.97 3.11 -2.12
N SER A 166 -10.03 2.45 -1.44
CA SER A 166 -8.73 3.03 -1.08
C SER A 166 -7.65 2.88 -2.17
N ILE A 167 -7.84 2.00 -3.16
CA ILE A 167 -6.87 1.81 -4.26
C ILE A 167 -6.70 3.07 -5.12
N PRO A 168 -7.76 3.78 -5.53
CA PRO A 168 -7.64 5.02 -6.29
C PRO A 168 -6.76 6.06 -5.62
N ASN A 169 -6.77 6.15 -4.28
CA ASN A 169 -5.92 7.07 -3.53
C ASN A 169 -4.43 6.76 -3.73
N CYS A 170 -4.05 5.48 -3.69
CA CYS A 170 -2.67 5.06 -3.96
C CYS A 170 -2.25 5.39 -5.40
N ILE A 171 -3.17 5.24 -6.37
CA ILE A 171 -2.94 5.59 -7.78
C ILE A 171 -2.70 7.08 -7.91
N GLU A 172 -3.55 7.91 -7.30
CA GLU A 172 -3.45 9.37 -7.36
C GLU A 172 -2.15 9.87 -6.71
N MET A 173 -1.81 9.36 -5.52
CA MET A 173 -0.54 9.68 -4.86
C MET A 173 0.68 9.26 -5.68
N ALA A 174 0.66 8.05 -6.26
CA ALA A 174 1.72 7.59 -7.15
C ALA A 174 1.85 8.48 -8.41
N TYR A 175 0.72 8.91 -8.97
CA TYR A 175 0.68 9.78 -10.12
C TYR A 175 1.26 11.16 -9.81
N GLU A 176 0.89 11.77 -8.68
CA GLU A 176 1.46 13.04 -8.21
C GLU A 176 2.99 12.97 -8.08
N VAL A 177 3.52 11.93 -7.43
CA VAL A 177 4.97 11.71 -7.32
C VAL A 177 5.63 11.52 -8.69
N SER A 178 4.97 10.82 -9.61
CA SER A 178 5.51 10.59 -10.96
C SER A 178 5.59 11.86 -11.80
N ILE A 179 4.62 12.78 -11.65
CA ILE A 179 4.65 14.11 -12.29
C ILE A 179 5.82 14.94 -11.74
N TYR A 180 5.97 14.99 -10.41
CA TYR A 180 7.10 15.64 -9.77
C TYR A 180 8.43 15.11 -10.33
N GLN A 181 8.61 13.78 -10.34
CA GLN A 181 9.81 13.14 -10.85
C GLN A 181 10.05 13.41 -12.35
N ASN A 182 8.98 13.44 -13.15
CA ASN A 182 9.07 13.74 -14.58
C ASN A 182 9.56 15.19 -14.79
N ARG A 183 8.99 16.16 -14.09
CA ARG A 183 9.39 17.56 -14.14
C ARG A 183 10.85 17.78 -13.72
N LYS A 184 11.32 17.04 -12.70
CA LYS A 184 12.72 17.07 -12.24
C LYS A 184 13.66 16.25 -13.16
N GLY A 185 13.13 15.53 -14.16
CA GLY A 185 13.91 14.66 -15.06
C GLY A 185 14.36 13.35 -14.41
N TYR A 186 13.81 12.99 -13.25
CA TYR A 186 14.09 11.73 -12.56
C TYR A 186 13.36 10.55 -13.17
N TYR A 187 12.18 10.80 -13.74
CA TYR A 187 11.33 9.83 -14.42
C TYR A 187 11.09 10.29 -15.85
N GLN A 188 11.77 9.64 -16.81
CA GLN A 188 11.66 9.95 -18.22
C GLN A 188 10.69 8.97 -18.89
N VAL A 189 9.75 9.52 -19.67
CA VAL A 189 8.71 8.74 -20.36
C VAL A 189 9.05 8.61 -21.83
N PRO A 190 9.38 7.40 -22.33
CA PRO A 190 9.61 7.19 -23.75
C PRO A 190 8.33 7.42 -24.54
N GLN A 191 8.47 7.84 -25.78
CA GLN A 191 7.34 8.05 -26.69
C GLN A 191 7.59 7.29 -27.98
N LEU A 192 6.59 6.60 -28.45
CA LEU A 192 6.59 5.99 -29.78
C LEU A 192 6.50 7.08 -30.87
N SER A 193 6.85 6.73 -32.09
CA SER A 193 6.53 7.61 -33.23
C SER A 193 5.03 7.82 -33.34
N SER A 194 4.61 8.97 -33.89
CA SER A 194 3.18 9.22 -34.11
C SER A 194 2.55 8.16 -35.02
N GLN A 195 3.30 7.67 -36.00
CA GLN A 195 2.83 6.60 -36.90
C GLN A 195 2.58 5.29 -36.15
N ASP A 196 3.53 4.87 -35.30
CA ASP A 196 3.38 3.63 -34.52
C ASP A 196 2.23 3.75 -33.52
N THR A 197 2.11 4.92 -32.87
CA THR A 197 1.00 5.19 -31.93
C THR A 197 -0.36 5.07 -32.63
N VAL A 198 -0.52 5.70 -33.78
CA VAL A 198 -1.76 5.61 -34.58
C VAL A 198 -2.02 4.19 -35.04
N THR A 199 -0.97 3.48 -35.50
CA THR A 199 -1.10 2.10 -35.94
C THR A 199 -1.60 1.19 -34.82
N ILE A 200 -1.01 1.30 -33.63
CA ILE A 200 -1.38 0.46 -32.48
C ILE A 200 -2.78 0.80 -31.96
N THR A 201 -3.12 2.08 -31.85
CA THR A 201 -4.42 2.49 -31.33
C THR A 201 -5.56 2.10 -32.26
N ASN A 202 -5.33 2.07 -33.58
CA ASN A 202 -6.30 1.64 -34.57
C ASN A 202 -6.45 0.10 -34.70
N CYS A 203 -5.66 -0.68 -33.94
CA CYS A 203 -5.87 -2.13 -33.85
C CYS A 203 -7.10 -2.51 -33.01
N TYR A 204 -7.72 -1.57 -32.31
CA TYR A 204 -8.86 -1.79 -31.42
C TYR A 204 -10.04 -0.95 -31.86
N ASP A 205 -11.22 -1.56 -31.83
CA ASP A 205 -12.48 -0.87 -32.14
C ASP A 205 -13.53 -1.22 -31.08
N THR A 206 -14.54 -0.38 -30.98
CA THR A 206 -15.69 -0.62 -30.11
C THR A 206 -16.57 -1.73 -30.68
N THR A 207 -17.29 -2.46 -29.81
CA THR A 207 -18.26 -3.45 -30.22
C THR A 207 -19.64 -3.12 -29.67
N SER A 208 -20.69 -3.73 -30.28
CA SER A 208 -22.05 -3.58 -29.76
C SER A 208 -22.22 -4.29 -28.42
N SER A 209 -23.07 -3.75 -27.55
CA SER A 209 -23.38 -4.34 -26.24
C SER A 209 -24.40 -5.49 -26.32
N GLN A 210 -24.92 -5.83 -27.53
CA GLN A 210 -25.92 -6.88 -27.70
C GLN A 210 -25.24 -8.22 -28.00
N LEU A 211 -25.50 -9.21 -27.14
CA LEU A 211 -25.20 -10.60 -27.42
C LEU A 211 -26.22 -11.09 -28.46
N GLN A 212 -25.78 -11.67 -29.57
CA GLN A 212 -26.63 -12.28 -30.59
C GLN A 212 -26.89 -13.74 -30.23
#